data_d8e300d53143ddd2634995ba8e47bdac
#
_entry.id   d8e300d53143ddd2634995ba8e47bdac
#
_cell.length_a   1.000
_cell.length_b   1.000
_cell.length_c   1.000
_cell.angle_alpha   90.00
_cell.angle_beta   90.00
_cell.angle_gamma   90.00
#
_symmetry.space_group_name_H-M   'P 1'
#
loop_
_entity.id
_entity.type
_entity.pdbx_description
1 polymer ?
#
loop_
_entity_poly.entity_id
_entity_poly.type
_entity_poly.pdbx_seq_one_letter_code
_entity_poly.pdbx_strand_id
1 'polypeptide(L)'
;MKKHYLFFVSVAYSYPILRPLQDEIRRRGDEVAWFIEPDCPVLLNQDERWLQSVQEVMDYQPIAVFAPGNYIYDFFPGVKVSLFHGYPINKRGDEKDDHFSVRGWFDVYCTQGETSTLPFKELERKYGFFKVYETGWCKADTFVKERAHTPHNARPVVLYSSTFTKNITSAPHLFDTIKRLVREKNWDWIISFHPKFSDMEVLKKYKELAASCPNITFHESGLVDAKLLNSADVLLSDASSVIVEAMMLDKPVVTYCNTMPGAHLLNVTETDAVEGAIEKAISRPAELMEQMRAYVHKHEAHLDGESSSRVLDAVNNYIWY
;
A
#
# COMPACT_ATOMS: atom_id res chain seq x y z
N MET A 1 -19.85 10.96 25.74
CA MET A 1 -20.42 9.69 25.22
C MET A 1 -19.39 9.13 24.24
N LYS A 2 -19.09 7.84 24.32
CA LYS A 2 -18.16 7.22 23.37
C LYS A 2 -18.76 7.24 21.96
N LYS A 3 -17.95 7.56 20.95
CA LYS A 3 -18.34 7.49 19.55
C LYS A 3 -18.10 6.07 19.04
N HIS A 4 -18.98 5.61 18.16
CA HIS A 4 -18.88 4.31 17.51
C HIS A 4 -18.50 4.49 16.04
N TYR A 5 -17.51 3.75 15.58
CA TYR A 5 -17.05 3.73 14.20
C TYR A 5 -17.14 2.33 13.63
N LEU A 6 -17.28 2.23 12.31
CA LEU A 6 -17.32 0.94 11.61
C LEU A 6 -16.26 0.88 10.53
N PHE A 7 -15.57 -0.24 10.42
CA PHE A 7 -14.73 -0.58 9.30
C PHE A 7 -15.44 -1.55 8.38
N PHE A 8 -15.61 -1.15 7.12
CA PHE A 8 -16.18 -1.98 6.08
C PHE A 8 -15.06 -2.62 5.23
N VAL A 9 -14.97 -3.94 5.27
CA VAL A 9 -13.88 -4.71 4.65
C VAL A 9 -14.43 -5.56 3.52
N SER A 10 -14.16 -5.15 2.29
CA SER A 10 -14.51 -5.92 1.07
C SER A 10 -13.32 -6.62 0.43
N VAL A 11 -12.08 -6.35 0.90
CA VAL A 11 -10.84 -6.88 0.36
C VAL A 11 -9.78 -7.01 1.46
N ALA A 12 -8.95 -8.06 1.39
CA ALA A 12 -7.97 -8.38 2.44
C ALA A 12 -6.93 -7.27 2.70
N TYR A 13 -6.55 -6.49 1.70
CA TYR A 13 -5.60 -5.39 1.87
C TYR A 13 -6.17 -4.19 2.65
N SER A 14 -7.44 -4.23 3.06
CA SER A 14 -8.04 -3.22 3.93
C SER A 14 -7.48 -3.26 5.37
N TYR A 15 -7.12 -4.44 5.88
CA TYR A 15 -6.67 -4.60 7.26
C TYR A 15 -5.46 -3.72 7.62
N PRO A 16 -4.34 -3.74 6.86
CA PRO A 16 -3.19 -2.89 7.19
C PRO A 16 -3.45 -1.38 7.01
N ILE A 17 -4.51 -1.00 6.30
CA ILE A 17 -4.91 0.41 6.14
C ILE A 17 -5.75 0.88 7.34
N LEU A 18 -6.63 0.01 7.83
CA LEU A 18 -7.60 0.33 8.87
C LEU A 18 -7.04 0.21 10.29
N ARG A 19 -6.05 -0.66 10.53
CA ARG A 19 -5.49 -0.85 11.87
C ARG A 19 -4.83 0.40 12.47
N PRO A 20 -4.05 1.21 11.74
CA PRO A 20 -3.56 2.48 12.28
C PRO A 20 -4.69 3.42 12.70
N LEU A 21 -5.78 3.46 11.93
CA LEU A 21 -6.97 4.23 12.28
C LEU A 21 -7.69 3.66 13.51
N GLN A 22 -7.75 2.32 13.66
CA GLN A 22 -8.26 1.67 14.87
C GLN A 22 -7.48 2.09 16.10
N ASP A 23 -6.14 2.09 16.00
CA ASP A 23 -5.28 2.49 17.12
C ASP A 23 -5.58 3.93 17.55
N GLU A 24 -5.76 4.83 16.57
CA GLU A 24 -6.09 6.23 16.84
C GLU A 24 -7.50 6.40 17.42
N ILE A 25 -8.51 5.68 16.92
CA ILE A 25 -9.88 5.68 17.50
C ILE A 25 -9.82 5.26 18.97
N ARG A 26 -9.13 4.16 19.25
CA ARG A 26 -8.98 3.64 20.61
C ARG A 26 -8.20 4.60 21.52
N ARG A 27 -7.15 5.24 20.99
CA ARG A 27 -6.37 6.25 21.72
C ARG A 27 -7.23 7.45 22.13
N ARG A 28 -8.22 7.83 21.31
CA ARG A 28 -9.22 8.88 21.63
C ARG A 28 -10.30 8.42 22.63
N GLY A 29 -10.29 7.14 23.02
CA GLY A 29 -11.27 6.55 23.93
C GLY A 29 -12.59 6.15 23.30
N ASP A 30 -12.64 6.14 21.98
CA ASP A 30 -13.81 5.75 21.18
C ASP A 30 -13.76 4.25 20.80
N GLU A 31 -14.83 3.74 20.21
CA GLU A 31 -15.00 2.33 19.86
C GLU A 31 -15.11 2.13 18.36
N VAL A 32 -14.54 1.02 17.87
CA VAL A 32 -14.65 0.61 16.48
C VAL A 32 -14.98 -0.87 16.37
N ALA A 33 -15.84 -1.20 15.43
CA ALA A 33 -16.16 -2.57 15.03
C ALA A 33 -15.86 -2.79 13.56
N TRP A 34 -15.78 -4.05 13.17
CA TRP A 34 -15.47 -4.50 11.82
C TRP A 34 -16.67 -5.21 11.21
N PHE A 35 -17.03 -4.88 10.00
CA PHE A 35 -17.94 -5.65 9.16
C PHE A 35 -17.18 -6.13 7.92
N ILE A 36 -17.21 -7.44 7.69
CA ILE A 36 -16.40 -8.09 6.66
C ILE A 36 -17.37 -8.74 5.66
N GLU A 37 -17.19 -8.41 4.38
CA GLU A 37 -17.93 -9.01 3.29
C GLU A 37 -17.75 -10.55 3.27
N PRO A 38 -18.80 -11.32 2.90
CA PRO A 38 -18.75 -12.78 2.94
C PRO A 38 -17.61 -13.41 2.13
N ASP A 39 -17.25 -12.79 1.00
CA ASP A 39 -16.18 -13.28 0.11
C ASP A 39 -14.77 -12.81 0.53
N CYS A 40 -14.67 -12.01 1.60
CA CYS A 40 -13.41 -11.51 2.09
C CYS A 40 -12.91 -12.38 3.26
N PRO A 41 -11.62 -12.74 3.30
CA PRO A 41 -11.08 -13.52 4.41
C PRO A 41 -11.15 -12.74 5.73
N VAL A 42 -11.56 -13.43 6.79
CA VAL A 42 -11.59 -12.89 8.15
C VAL A 42 -10.19 -12.99 8.75
N LEU A 43 -9.52 -11.85 8.90
CA LEU A 43 -8.15 -11.74 9.42
C LEU A 43 -8.11 -10.88 10.70
N LEU A 44 -9.15 -10.97 11.52
CA LEU A 44 -9.27 -10.20 12.76
C LEU A 44 -8.33 -10.71 13.85
N ASN A 45 -7.83 -9.79 14.65
CA ASN A 45 -7.16 -10.08 15.92
C ASN A 45 -8.21 -10.41 16.99
N GLN A 46 -7.78 -11.02 18.08
CA GLN A 46 -8.69 -11.44 19.19
C GLN A 46 -9.43 -10.28 19.86
N ASP A 47 -8.85 -9.09 19.84
CA ASP A 47 -9.39 -7.87 20.45
C ASP A 47 -10.21 -7.01 19.47
N GLU A 48 -10.36 -7.44 18.20
CA GLU A 48 -11.11 -6.75 17.17
C GLU A 48 -12.57 -7.23 17.14
N ARG A 49 -13.52 -6.30 17.41
CA ARG A 49 -14.95 -6.61 17.47
C ARG A 49 -15.51 -6.82 16.07
N TRP A 50 -16.04 -8.01 15.80
CA TRP A 50 -16.68 -8.37 14.55
C TRP A 50 -18.20 -8.28 14.63
N LEU A 51 -18.82 -7.52 13.73
CA LEU A 51 -20.27 -7.52 13.48
C LEU A 51 -20.53 -8.40 12.27
N GLN A 52 -21.29 -9.47 12.46
CA GLN A 52 -21.46 -10.54 11.46
C GLN A 52 -22.73 -10.39 10.62
N SER A 53 -23.60 -9.46 10.99
CA SER A 53 -24.84 -9.23 10.29
C SER A 53 -25.12 -7.74 10.10
N VAL A 54 -25.92 -7.43 9.10
CA VAL A 54 -26.44 -6.08 8.85
C VAL A 54 -27.22 -5.56 10.06
N GLN A 55 -28.00 -6.42 10.72
CA GLN A 55 -28.76 -6.03 11.90
C GLN A 55 -27.85 -5.57 13.04
N GLU A 56 -26.75 -6.27 13.28
CA GLU A 56 -25.77 -5.86 14.30
C GLU A 56 -25.15 -4.50 13.97
N VAL A 57 -24.91 -4.18 12.69
CA VAL A 57 -24.42 -2.85 12.29
C VAL A 57 -25.49 -1.78 12.53
N MET A 58 -26.75 -2.10 12.20
CA MET A 58 -27.88 -1.19 12.46
C MET A 58 -28.07 -0.91 13.95
N ASP A 59 -27.89 -1.92 14.81
CA ASP A 59 -27.99 -1.77 16.27
C ASP A 59 -26.76 -1.06 16.85
N TYR A 60 -25.59 -1.20 16.25
CA TYR A 60 -24.35 -0.56 16.68
C TYR A 60 -24.32 0.95 16.45
N GLN A 61 -25.13 1.45 15.47
CA GLN A 61 -25.27 2.87 15.13
C GLN A 61 -23.94 3.63 14.99
N PRO A 62 -23.05 3.24 14.07
CA PRO A 62 -21.81 3.97 13.88
C PRO A 62 -22.05 5.39 13.38
N ILE A 63 -21.27 6.36 13.85
CA ILE A 63 -21.32 7.75 13.37
C ILE A 63 -20.59 7.92 12.03
N ALA A 64 -19.65 7.01 11.72
CA ALA A 64 -18.98 6.96 10.44
C ALA A 64 -18.57 5.51 10.10
N VAL A 65 -18.56 5.21 8.80
CA VAL A 65 -18.14 3.93 8.22
C VAL A 65 -16.98 4.19 7.27
N PHE A 66 -15.85 3.54 7.51
CA PHE A 66 -14.63 3.70 6.73
C PHE A 66 -14.41 2.50 5.81
N ALA A 67 -14.11 2.76 4.54
CA ALA A 67 -13.80 1.73 3.57
C ALA A 67 -12.58 2.11 2.71
N PRO A 68 -11.54 1.27 2.66
CA PRO A 68 -10.47 1.37 1.66
C PRO A 68 -10.90 0.89 0.27
N GLY A 69 -11.94 0.06 0.19
CA GLY A 69 -12.52 -0.44 -1.06
C GLY A 69 -13.28 0.64 -1.84
N ASN A 70 -13.74 0.26 -3.06
CA ASN A 70 -14.38 1.19 -3.99
C ASN A 70 -15.88 1.35 -3.78
N TYR A 71 -16.47 0.66 -2.81
CA TYR A 71 -17.89 0.73 -2.47
C TYR A 71 -18.10 0.49 -0.98
N ILE A 72 -19.30 0.83 -0.54
CA ILE A 72 -19.80 0.66 0.83
C ILE A 72 -21.32 0.52 0.77
N TYR A 73 -21.93 -0.08 1.77
CA TYR A 73 -23.39 -0.11 1.85
C TYR A 73 -23.94 1.26 2.27
N ASP A 74 -24.69 1.90 1.39
CA ASP A 74 -25.27 3.23 1.57
C ASP A 74 -26.28 3.29 2.73
N PHE A 75 -26.98 2.19 2.99
CA PHE A 75 -27.97 2.07 4.07
C PHE A 75 -27.37 1.91 5.47
N PHE A 76 -26.05 1.68 5.61
CA PHE A 76 -25.41 1.68 6.93
C PHE A 76 -25.49 3.07 7.57
N PRO A 77 -25.75 3.18 8.90
CA PRO A 77 -25.77 4.47 9.58
C PRO A 77 -24.42 5.19 9.53
N GLY A 78 -24.44 6.49 9.62
CA GLY A 78 -23.27 7.36 9.71
C GLY A 78 -22.67 7.77 8.36
N VAL A 79 -21.63 8.60 8.43
CA VAL A 79 -20.89 9.16 7.28
C VAL A 79 -20.06 8.08 6.58
N LYS A 80 -20.13 7.99 5.26
CA LYS A 80 -19.34 7.04 4.45
C LYS A 80 -18.03 7.68 4.04
N VAL A 81 -16.93 7.09 4.46
CA VAL A 81 -15.58 7.64 4.30
C VAL A 81 -14.71 6.72 3.45
N SER A 82 -14.22 7.24 2.32
CA SER A 82 -13.24 6.57 1.48
C SER A 82 -11.82 6.85 1.97
N LEU A 83 -11.02 5.78 2.17
CA LEU A 83 -9.62 5.85 2.60
C LEU A 83 -8.62 5.44 1.52
N PHE A 84 -9.12 5.02 0.36
CA PHE A 84 -8.33 4.44 -0.72
C PHE A 84 -7.50 3.22 -0.31
N HIS A 85 -7.07 2.44 -1.30
CA HIS A 85 -6.30 1.21 -1.08
C HIS A 85 -4.90 1.25 -1.72
N GLY A 86 -4.49 2.38 -2.23
CA GLY A 86 -3.17 2.59 -2.85
C GLY A 86 -3.08 3.95 -3.53
N TYR A 87 -1.91 4.26 -4.07
CA TYR A 87 -1.65 5.49 -4.79
C TYR A 87 -2.06 5.40 -6.25
N PRO A 88 -2.43 6.53 -6.89
CA PRO A 88 -2.72 6.59 -8.32
C PRO A 88 -1.41 6.49 -9.12
N ILE A 89 -1.02 5.27 -9.49
CA ILE A 89 0.22 5.01 -10.23
C ILE A 89 -0.02 4.60 -11.68
N ASN A 90 -1.21 4.88 -12.23
CA ASN A 90 -1.62 4.64 -13.62
C ASN A 90 -1.11 3.33 -14.26
N LYS A 91 -1.26 2.20 -13.56
CA LYS A 91 -0.77 0.87 -14.02
C LYS A 91 -1.32 0.43 -15.37
N ARG A 92 -2.48 0.95 -15.78
CA ARG A 92 -3.26 0.46 -16.92
C ARG A 92 -3.34 1.42 -18.11
N GLY A 93 -2.68 2.58 -18.03
CA GLY A 93 -2.79 3.66 -19.01
C GLY A 93 -4.07 4.49 -18.84
N ASP A 94 -4.10 5.65 -19.49
CA ASP A 94 -5.10 6.71 -19.28
C ASP A 94 -6.55 6.31 -19.56
N GLU A 95 -6.80 5.33 -20.44
CA GLU A 95 -8.16 4.90 -20.81
C GLU A 95 -8.87 4.08 -19.73
N LYS A 96 -8.19 3.62 -18.69
CA LYS A 96 -8.72 2.72 -17.65
C LYS A 96 -8.38 3.14 -16.23
N ASP A 97 -8.06 4.41 -16.01
CA ASP A 97 -7.79 4.90 -14.66
C ASP A 97 -9.08 5.03 -13.87
N ASP A 98 -9.40 3.93 -13.17
CA ASP A 98 -10.58 3.79 -12.33
C ASP A 98 -10.40 4.45 -10.96
N HIS A 99 -9.19 4.97 -10.68
CA HIS A 99 -8.84 5.56 -9.39
C HIS A 99 -9.68 6.82 -9.08
N PHE A 100 -9.97 7.63 -10.08
CA PHE A 100 -10.74 8.87 -9.96
C PHE A 100 -12.24 8.71 -10.25
N SER A 101 -12.75 7.48 -10.28
CA SER A 101 -14.17 7.23 -10.51
C SER A 101 -15.00 7.50 -9.26
N VAL A 102 -15.86 8.50 -9.30
CA VAL A 102 -16.86 8.79 -8.26
C VAL A 102 -18.13 8.00 -8.53
N ARG A 103 -18.45 7.04 -7.66
CA ARG A 103 -19.59 6.13 -7.80
C ARG A 103 -20.80 6.48 -6.90
N GLY A 104 -20.72 7.58 -6.15
CA GLY A 104 -21.80 8.02 -5.25
C GLY A 104 -21.91 7.29 -3.92
N TRP A 105 -20.92 6.44 -3.57
CA TRP A 105 -20.97 5.66 -2.33
C TRP A 105 -20.46 6.41 -1.10
N PHE A 106 -19.68 7.49 -1.27
CA PHE A 106 -18.96 8.14 -0.18
C PHE A 106 -19.37 9.60 -0.02
N ASP A 107 -19.52 10.02 1.22
CA ASP A 107 -19.77 11.40 1.64
C ASP A 107 -18.44 12.17 1.79
N VAL A 108 -17.39 11.46 2.17
CA VAL A 108 -16.05 12.01 2.42
C VAL A 108 -14.97 11.17 1.72
N TYR A 109 -14.07 11.84 1.01
CA TYR A 109 -12.87 11.26 0.46
C TYR A 109 -11.65 11.82 1.21
N CYS A 110 -10.92 10.93 1.92
CA CYS A 110 -9.67 11.24 2.60
C CYS A 110 -8.50 10.93 1.65
N THR A 111 -7.96 11.97 1.02
CA THR A 111 -6.91 11.84 -0.01
C THR A 111 -5.52 11.86 0.60
N GLN A 112 -4.56 11.29 -0.15
CA GLN A 112 -3.21 11.02 0.33
C GLN A 112 -2.26 12.21 0.13
N GLY A 113 -2.28 12.82 -1.04
CA GLY A 113 -1.41 13.94 -1.41
C GLY A 113 -1.87 14.57 -2.72
N GLU A 114 -1.09 15.51 -3.24
CA GLU A 114 -1.42 16.34 -4.41
C GLU A 114 -1.98 15.52 -5.58
N THR A 115 -1.37 14.37 -5.90
CA THR A 115 -1.75 13.53 -7.06
C THR A 115 -3.15 12.94 -6.95
N SER A 116 -3.69 12.80 -5.75
CA SER A 116 -5.09 12.38 -5.51
C SER A 116 -5.97 13.55 -5.10
N THR A 117 -5.47 14.50 -4.31
CA THR A 117 -6.24 15.64 -3.79
C THR A 117 -6.76 16.55 -4.89
N LEU A 118 -5.90 16.97 -5.81
CA LEU A 118 -6.29 17.92 -6.86
C LEU A 118 -7.41 17.36 -7.76
N PRO A 119 -7.30 16.15 -8.32
CA PRO A 119 -8.40 15.58 -9.11
C PRO A 119 -9.71 15.41 -8.32
N PHE A 120 -9.63 14.93 -7.06
CA PHE A 120 -10.83 14.77 -6.24
C PHE A 120 -11.46 16.12 -5.83
N LYS A 121 -10.68 17.17 -5.65
CA LYS A 121 -11.22 18.54 -5.43
C LYS A 121 -11.94 19.08 -6.67
N GLU A 122 -11.51 18.75 -7.86
CA GLU A 122 -12.23 19.08 -9.09
C GLU A 122 -13.55 18.32 -9.18
N LEU A 123 -13.53 17.02 -8.83
CA LEU A 123 -14.75 16.20 -8.77
C LEU A 123 -15.71 16.67 -7.66
N GLU A 124 -15.23 17.09 -6.50
CA GLU A 124 -16.03 17.72 -5.45
C GLU A 124 -16.78 18.94 -5.98
N ARG A 125 -16.07 19.84 -6.67
CA ARG A 125 -16.68 21.03 -7.28
C ARG A 125 -17.72 20.69 -8.36
N LYS A 126 -17.44 19.64 -9.14
CA LYS A 126 -18.31 19.19 -10.23
C LYS A 126 -19.60 18.55 -9.73
N TYR A 127 -19.51 17.69 -8.71
CA TYR A 127 -20.65 16.89 -8.25
C TYR A 127 -21.38 17.47 -7.03
N GLY A 128 -20.68 18.14 -6.12
CA GLY A 128 -21.23 18.87 -5.00
C GLY A 128 -21.81 18.05 -3.83
N PHE A 129 -21.88 16.72 -3.92
CA PHE A 129 -22.53 15.88 -2.91
C PHE A 129 -21.55 15.23 -1.92
N PHE A 130 -20.24 15.41 -2.06
CA PHE A 130 -19.23 14.88 -1.14
C PHE A 130 -18.19 15.95 -0.80
N LYS A 131 -17.37 15.68 0.20
CA LYS A 131 -16.24 16.52 0.60
C LYS A 131 -14.91 15.78 0.47
N VAL A 132 -13.85 16.54 0.18
CA VAL A 132 -12.48 16.03 0.05
C VAL A 132 -11.59 16.67 1.10
N TYR A 133 -10.87 15.85 1.85
CA TYR A 133 -9.84 16.28 2.81
C TYR A 133 -8.53 15.60 2.50
N GLU A 134 -7.45 16.38 2.39
CA GLU A 134 -6.09 15.83 2.32
C GLU A 134 -5.63 15.47 3.72
N THR A 135 -5.60 14.18 4.00
CA THR A 135 -5.31 13.65 5.34
C THR A 135 -3.99 12.90 5.41
N GLY A 136 -3.43 12.53 4.27
CA GLY A 136 -2.48 11.45 4.18
C GLY A 136 -3.18 10.08 4.24
N TRP A 137 -2.42 9.03 4.07
CA TRP A 137 -2.91 7.65 4.07
C TRP A 137 -2.68 6.98 5.42
N CYS A 138 -3.72 6.45 6.06
CA CYS A 138 -3.60 5.83 7.39
C CYS A 138 -2.50 4.75 7.44
N LYS A 139 -2.32 3.98 6.36
CA LYS A 139 -1.23 2.99 6.28
C LYS A 139 0.16 3.64 6.36
N ALA A 140 0.32 4.89 5.91
CA ALA A 140 1.59 5.60 5.97
C ALA A 140 2.09 5.82 7.41
N ASP A 141 1.19 5.89 8.38
CA ASP A 141 1.55 5.99 9.80
C ASP A 141 2.41 4.80 10.27
N THR A 142 2.20 3.61 9.67
CA THR A 142 3.04 2.44 9.96
C THR A 142 4.45 2.57 9.41
N PHE A 143 4.62 3.19 8.24
CA PHE A 143 5.94 3.41 7.63
C PHE A 143 6.76 4.40 8.44
N VAL A 144 6.13 5.44 8.98
CA VAL A 144 6.81 6.40 9.87
C VAL A 144 7.33 5.70 11.14
N LYS A 145 6.50 4.85 11.75
CA LYS A 145 6.90 4.05 12.93
C LYS A 145 8.06 3.09 12.60
N GLU A 146 7.96 2.35 11.50
CA GLU A 146 8.98 1.38 11.11
C GLU A 146 10.30 2.04 10.69
N ARG A 147 10.26 3.22 10.06
CA ARG A 147 11.47 3.96 9.65
C ARG A 147 12.41 4.27 10.83
N ALA A 148 11.86 4.48 12.03
CA ALA A 148 12.66 4.67 13.23
C ALA A 148 13.45 3.41 13.65
N HIS A 149 13.11 2.23 13.11
CA HIS A 149 13.69 0.93 13.44
C HIS A 149 14.40 0.29 12.25
N THR A 150 14.92 1.10 11.30
CA THR A 150 15.62 0.57 10.11
C THR A 150 16.83 -0.28 10.54
N PRO A 151 16.89 -1.57 10.15
CA PRO A 151 17.99 -2.44 10.51
C PRO A 151 19.27 -2.03 9.78
N HIS A 152 20.41 -2.31 10.40
CA HIS A 152 21.70 -2.22 9.73
C HIS A 152 22.08 -3.62 9.26
N ASN A 153 21.96 -3.87 7.96
CA ASN A 153 22.24 -5.17 7.37
C ASN A 153 23.77 -5.34 7.17
N ALA A 154 24.30 -6.51 7.55
CA ALA A 154 25.71 -6.83 7.35
C ALA A 154 26.06 -7.03 5.85
N ARG A 155 25.09 -7.44 5.06
CA ARG A 155 25.14 -7.56 3.60
C ARG A 155 23.92 -6.84 3.01
N PRO A 156 24.02 -6.25 1.81
CA PRO A 156 22.85 -5.65 1.18
C PRO A 156 21.73 -6.67 1.02
N VAL A 157 20.50 -6.27 1.39
CA VAL A 157 19.29 -7.07 1.26
C VAL A 157 18.46 -6.53 0.11
N VAL A 158 18.22 -7.36 -0.91
CA VAL A 158 17.37 -7.04 -2.05
C VAL A 158 16.00 -7.69 -1.87
N LEU A 159 14.95 -6.89 -1.73
CA LEU A 159 13.58 -7.40 -1.79
C LEU A 159 13.11 -7.41 -3.24
N TYR A 160 12.83 -8.59 -3.76
CA TYR A 160 12.20 -8.75 -5.07
C TYR A 160 10.71 -8.97 -4.90
N SER A 161 9.90 -8.04 -5.42
CA SER A 161 8.45 -8.12 -5.39
C SER A 161 7.86 -7.88 -6.77
N SER A 162 7.24 -8.92 -7.36
CA SER A 162 6.63 -8.85 -8.69
C SER A 162 5.10 -8.78 -8.61
N THR A 163 4.50 -8.00 -9.53
CA THR A 163 3.05 -7.93 -9.70
C THR A 163 2.48 -9.23 -10.24
N PHE A 164 1.17 -9.40 -10.08
CA PHE A 164 0.45 -10.58 -10.60
C PHE A 164 -0.09 -10.41 -12.02
N THR A 165 -0.05 -9.20 -12.57
CA THR A 165 -0.62 -8.90 -13.90
C THR A 165 0.26 -9.50 -14.99
N LYS A 166 -0.29 -10.46 -15.72
CA LYS A 166 0.44 -11.33 -16.67
C LYS A 166 1.34 -10.59 -17.68
N ASN A 167 0.89 -9.43 -18.18
CA ASN A 167 1.61 -8.71 -19.24
C ASN A 167 2.67 -7.72 -18.71
N ILE A 168 2.74 -7.51 -17.40
CA ILE A 168 3.66 -6.56 -16.77
C ILE A 168 4.48 -7.18 -15.63
N THR A 169 4.23 -8.45 -15.29
CA THR A 169 5.04 -9.17 -14.30
C THR A 169 6.45 -9.41 -14.82
N SER A 170 7.44 -9.07 -14.04
CA SER A 170 8.86 -9.31 -14.33
C SER A 170 9.30 -10.74 -14.00
N ALA A 171 8.51 -11.50 -13.26
CA ALA A 171 8.93 -12.78 -12.69
C ALA A 171 9.44 -13.82 -13.71
N PRO A 172 8.80 -14.05 -14.85
CA PRO A 172 9.31 -14.99 -15.85
C PRO A 172 10.65 -14.52 -16.48
N HIS A 173 10.83 -13.21 -16.62
CA HIS A 173 11.96 -12.60 -17.33
C HIS A 173 13.22 -12.51 -16.45
N LEU A 174 13.04 -12.27 -15.15
CA LEU A 174 14.16 -12.05 -14.23
C LEU A 174 14.66 -13.31 -13.53
N PHE A 175 14.04 -14.48 -13.72
CA PHE A 175 14.42 -15.69 -13.01
C PHE A 175 15.89 -16.06 -13.17
N ASP A 176 16.40 -16.13 -14.39
CA ASP A 176 17.78 -16.54 -14.65
C ASP A 176 18.78 -15.48 -14.17
N THR A 177 18.45 -14.19 -14.31
CA THR A 177 19.26 -13.10 -13.78
C THR A 177 19.33 -13.16 -12.25
N ILE A 178 18.21 -13.30 -11.56
CA ILE A 178 18.19 -13.40 -10.09
C ILE A 178 18.94 -14.65 -9.63
N LYS A 179 18.74 -15.80 -10.28
CA LYS A 179 19.47 -17.05 -10.00
C LYS A 179 20.97 -16.90 -10.13
N ARG A 180 21.45 -16.14 -11.11
CA ARG A 180 22.87 -15.81 -11.28
C ARG A 180 23.35 -14.89 -10.15
N LEU A 181 22.66 -13.76 -9.92
CA LEU A 181 23.05 -12.77 -8.93
C LEU A 181 23.09 -13.32 -7.50
N VAL A 182 22.16 -14.19 -7.14
CA VAL A 182 22.13 -14.89 -5.85
C VAL A 182 23.44 -15.67 -5.58
N ARG A 183 24.06 -16.22 -6.63
CA ARG A 183 25.28 -17.04 -6.52
C ARG A 183 26.55 -16.22 -6.62
N GLU A 184 26.54 -15.14 -7.39
CA GLU A 184 27.73 -14.37 -7.73
C GLU A 184 27.95 -13.17 -6.80
N LYS A 185 26.85 -12.62 -6.22
CA LYS A 185 26.91 -11.43 -5.37
C LYS A 185 26.78 -11.77 -3.88
N ASN A 186 27.45 -11.00 -3.05
CA ASN A 186 27.32 -11.10 -1.59
C ASN A 186 26.11 -10.30 -1.09
N TRP A 187 24.93 -10.62 -1.63
CA TRP A 187 23.65 -10.03 -1.26
C TRP A 187 22.72 -11.06 -0.65
N ASP A 188 21.91 -10.66 0.29
CA ASP A 188 20.76 -11.43 0.77
C ASP A 188 19.51 -11.05 -0.01
N TRP A 189 18.62 -12.01 -0.21
CA TRP A 189 17.42 -11.83 -1.01
C TRP A 189 16.16 -12.17 -0.23
N ILE A 190 15.15 -11.33 -0.38
CA ILE A 190 13.79 -11.65 0.02
C ILE A 190 12.94 -11.67 -1.25
N ILE A 191 12.23 -12.78 -1.50
CA ILE A 191 11.37 -12.92 -2.69
C ILE A 191 9.92 -13.00 -2.22
N SER A 192 9.09 -12.09 -2.71
CA SER A 192 7.67 -12.01 -2.37
C SER A 192 6.85 -11.77 -3.63
N PHE A 193 5.90 -12.66 -3.91
CA PHE A 193 4.97 -12.49 -5.01
C PHE A 193 3.59 -12.11 -4.49
N HIS A 194 2.89 -11.28 -5.27
CA HIS A 194 1.54 -10.87 -4.92
C HIS A 194 0.63 -12.11 -4.71
N PRO A 195 -0.29 -12.14 -3.71
CA PRO A 195 -1.14 -13.30 -3.42
C PRO A 195 -1.98 -13.81 -4.60
N LYS A 196 -2.27 -12.93 -5.57
CA LYS A 196 -2.98 -13.27 -6.82
C LYS A 196 -2.05 -13.74 -7.95
N PHE A 197 -0.76 -13.93 -7.67
CA PHE A 197 0.18 -14.45 -8.68
C PHE A 197 -0.21 -15.89 -9.05
N SER A 198 -0.47 -16.13 -10.33
CA SER A 198 -1.11 -17.39 -10.80
C SER A 198 -0.21 -18.28 -11.65
N ASP A 199 0.99 -17.84 -12.03
CA ASP A 199 1.95 -18.67 -12.75
C ASP A 199 2.67 -19.62 -11.79
N MET A 200 2.08 -20.81 -11.62
CA MET A 200 2.57 -21.79 -10.66
C MET A 200 3.91 -22.42 -11.07
N GLU A 201 4.27 -22.41 -12.36
CA GLU A 201 5.57 -22.93 -12.80
C GLU A 201 6.68 -21.95 -12.44
N VAL A 202 6.46 -20.67 -12.67
CA VAL A 202 7.40 -19.61 -12.26
C VAL A 202 7.51 -19.57 -10.75
N LEU A 203 6.40 -19.61 -10.02
CA LEU A 203 6.39 -19.64 -8.56
C LEU A 203 7.21 -20.82 -8.01
N LYS A 204 7.03 -22.01 -8.57
CA LYS A 204 7.78 -23.20 -8.18
C LYS A 204 9.29 -23.04 -8.37
N LYS A 205 9.73 -22.49 -9.51
CA LYS A 205 11.17 -22.22 -9.77
C LYS A 205 11.78 -21.31 -8.70
N TYR A 206 11.10 -20.23 -8.29
CA TYR A 206 11.61 -19.34 -7.25
C TYR A 206 11.62 -19.98 -5.86
N LYS A 207 10.64 -20.81 -5.53
CA LYS A 207 10.64 -21.59 -4.27
C LYS A 207 11.76 -22.61 -4.23
N GLU A 208 12.01 -23.32 -5.32
CA GLU A 208 13.12 -24.28 -5.44
C GLU A 208 14.47 -23.56 -5.35
N LEU A 209 14.60 -22.39 -5.96
CA LEU A 209 15.80 -21.57 -5.83
C LEU A 209 16.01 -21.15 -4.37
N ALA A 210 14.99 -20.68 -3.68
CA ALA A 210 15.07 -20.29 -2.28
C ALA A 210 15.44 -21.49 -1.37
N ALA A 211 14.88 -22.66 -1.63
CA ALA A 211 15.21 -23.87 -0.87
C ALA A 211 16.67 -24.34 -1.07
N SER A 212 17.29 -23.98 -2.20
CA SER A 212 18.66 -24.38 -2.55
C SER A 212 19.74 -23.36 -2.18
N CYS A 213 19.39 -22.15 -1.78
CA CYS A 213 20.32 -21.04 -1.52
C CYS A 213 20.06 -20.42 -0.13
N PRO A 214 21.06 -20.45 0.78
CA PRO A 214 20.87 -19.99 2.17
C PRO A 214 20.71 -18.47 2.31
N ASN A 215 21.05 -17.70 1.27
CA ASN A 215 20.92 -16.24 1.22
C ASN A 215 19.62 -15.78 0.58
N ILE A 216 18.62 -16.68 0.44
CA ILE A 216 17.27 -16.33 -0.01
C ILE A 216 16.25 -16.69 1.05
N THR A 217 15.34 -15.76 1.33
CA THR A 217 14.12 -16.01 2.07
C THR A 217 12.92 -15.86 1.14
N PHE A 218 12.10 -16.90 1.00
CA PHE A 218 10.84 -16.80 0.26
C PHE A 218 9.72 -16.42 1.21
N HIS A 219 9.05 -15.29 0.94
CA HIS A 219 7.96 -14.77 1.77
C HIS A 219 6.60 -15.33 1.31
N GLU A 220 6.12 -16.36 1.99
CA GLU A 220 4.96 -17.16 1.59
C GLU A 220 3.63 -16.40 1.58
N SER A 221 3.44 -15.40 2.46
CA SER A 221 2.17 -14.67 2.52
C SER A 221 1.91 -13.80 1.29
N GLY A 222 2.96 -13.39 0.59
CA GLY A 222 2.89 -12.45 -0.52
C GLY A 222 2.41 -11.04 -0.14
N LEU A 223 2.17 -10.78 1.13
CA LEU A 223 1.78 -9.47 1.65
C LEU A 223 3.03 -8.70 2.06
N VAL A 224 3.39 -7.71 1.27
CA VAL A 224 4.51 -6.81 1.56
C VAL A 224 4.00 -5.71 2.49
N ASP A 225 4.45 -5.74 3.74
CA ASP A 225 4.16 -4.74 4.76
C ASP A 225 5.35 -3.79 5.02
N ALA A 226 5.16 -2.81 5.89
CA ALA A 226 6.18 -1.83 6.22
C ALA A 226 7.42 -2.47 6.84
N LYS A 227 7.26 -3.49 7.68
CA LYS A 227 8.37 -4.20 8.33
C LYS A 227 9.22 -4.97 7.33
N LEU A 228 8.57 -5.69 6.40
CA LEU A 228 9.27 -6.42 5.34
C LEU A 228 10.03 -5.46 4.43
N LEU A 229 9.39 -4.36 3.99
CA LEU A 229 10.04 -3.31 3.20
C LEU A 229 11.22 -2.69 3.94
N ASN A 230 11.05 -2.41 5.24
CA ASN A 230 12.11 -1.79 6.03
C ASN A 230 13.31 -2.70 6.23
N SER A 231 13.13 -4.02 6.21
CA SER A 231 14.22 -4.99 6.33
C SER A 231 15.14 -5.05 5.11
N ALA A 232 14.70 -4.55 3.95
CA ALA A 232 15.49 -4.50 2.73
C ALA A 232 16.29 -3.18 2.60
N ASP A 233 17.35 -3.22 1.79
CA ASP A 233 18.12 -2.03 1.40
C ASP A 233 17.69 -1.51 0.04
N VAL A 234 17.22 -2.40 -0.85
CA VAL A 234 16.77 -2.08 -2.21
C VAL A 234 15.51 -2.88 -2.53
N LEU A 235 14.53 -2.23 -3.17
CA LEU A 235 13.40 -2.92 -3.80
C LEU A 235 13.71 -3.14 -5.28
N LEU A 236 13.60 -4.39 -5.75
CA LEU A 236 13.49 -4.74 -7.18
C LEU A 236 12.03 -5.09 -7.46
N SER A 237 11.41 -4.42 -8.44
CA SER A 237 9.99 -4.63 -8.77
C SER A 237 9.71 -4.38 -10.25
N ASP A 238 8.44 -4.36 -10.61
CA ASP A 238 7.96 -4.03 -11.97
C ASP A 238 7.01 -2.82 -11.93
N ALA A 239 5.69 -3.03 -11.77
CA ALA A 239 4.68 -1.98 -11.71
C ALA A 239 3.71 -2.25 -10.55
N SER A 240 4.02 -1.72 -9.37
CA SER A 240 3.25 -1.95 -8.14
C SER A 240 3.24 -0.71 -7.24
N SER A 241 2.17 -0.53 -6.45
CA SER A 241 2.11 0.53 -5.43
C SER A 241 3.16 0.34 -4.32
N VAL A 242 3.70 -0.87 -4.16
CA VAL A 242 4.81 -1.16 -3.24
C VAL A 242 6.05 -0.29 -3.53
N ILE A 243 6.19 0.23 -4.76
CA ILE A 243 7.24 1.16 -5.16
C ILE A 243 7.19 2.44 -4.31
N VAL A 244 6.01 3.06 -4.21
CA VAL A 244 5.83 4.27 -3.39
C VAL A 244 6.02 3.95 -1.90
N GLU A 245 5.51 2.80 -1.45
CA GLU A 245 5.65 2.34 -0.08
C GLU A 245 7.13 2.13 0.32
N ALA A 246 7.95 1.54 -0.56
CA ALA A 246 9.40 1.41 -0.32
C ALA A 246 10.09 2.79 -0.25
N MET A 247 9.72 3.69 -1.15
CA MET A 247 10.28 5.06 -1.16
C MET A 247 9.94 5.84 0.11
N MET A 248 8.78 5.63 0.75
CA MET A 248 8.45 6.23 2.06
C MET A 248 9.42 5.81 3.16
N LEU A 249 10.00 4.63 3.04
CA LEU A 249 11.04 4.11 3.93
C LEU A 249 12.46 4.51 3.49
N ASP A 250 12.59 5.45 2.55
CA ASP A 250 13.89 5.83 1.94
C ASP A 250 14.60 4.64 1.25
N LYS A 251 13.88 3.61 0.80
CA LYS A 251 14.49 2.48 0.09
C LYS A 251 14.54 2.79 -1.41
N PRO A 252 15.74 2.82 -2.02
CA PRO A 252 15.86 3.02 -3.46
C PRO A 252 15.21 1.85 -4.22
N VAL A 253 14.65 2.18 -5.39
CA VAL A 253 13.87 1.23 -6.18
C VAL A 253 14.51 1.03 -7.54
N VAL A 254 14.69 -0.23 -7.90
CA VAL A 254 15.00 -0.69 -9.26
C VAL A 254 13.74 -1.31 -9.84
N THR A 255 13.42 -0.96 -11.08
CA THR A 255 12.28 -1.56 -11.78
C THR A 255 12.68 -2.16 -13.11
N TYR A 256 11.99 -3.25 -13.47
CA TYR A 256 12.13 -3.86 -14.78
C TYR A 256 10.87 -3.56 -15.61
N CYS A 257 11.06 -2.90 -16.77
CA CYS A 257 9.98 -2.53 -17.71
C CYS A 257 8.80 -1.81 -17.02
N ASN A 258 9.09 -0.85 -16.12
CA ASN A 258 8.05 -0.08 -15.45
C ASN A 258 7.24 0.74 -16.45
N THR A 259 5.92 0.79 -16.26
CA THR A 259 4.99 1.54 -17.13
C THR A 259 5.07 3.06 -16.94
N MET A 260 5.59 3.52 -15.81
CA MET A 260 5.73 4.95 -15.45
C MET A 260 7.15 5.24 -14.95
N PRO A 261 8.19 5.07 -15.80
CA PRO A 261 9.57 5.36 -15.40
C PRO A 261 9.78 6.86 -15.15
N GLY A 262 10.70 7.19 -14.26
CA GLY A 262 11.06 8.58 -13.94
C GLY A 262 12.36 8.68 -13.17
N ALA A 263 12.80 9.89 -12.88
CA ALA A 263 14.06 10.14 -12.16
C ALA A 263 14.08 9.62 -10.70
N HIS A 264 12.91 9.29 -10.16
CA HIS A 264 12.71 8.77 -8.80
C HIS A 264 13.02 7.29 -8.63
N LEU A 265 13.33 6.56 -9.71
CA LEU A 265 13.68 5.13 -9.68
C LEU A 265 14.67 4.77 -10.78
N LEU A 266 15.30 3.60 -10.66
CA LEU A 266 16.21 3.07 -11.67
C LEU A 266 15.46 2.05 -12.53
N ASN A 267 14.89 2.49 -13.66
CA ASN A 267 14.20 1.59 -14.58
C ASN A 267 15.17 1.00 -15.59
N VAL A 268 15.09 -0.31 -15.78
CA VAL A 268 15.82 -1.04 -16.82
C VAL A 268 14.85 -1.84 -17.69
N THR A 269 15.19 -2.03 -18.96
CA THR A 269 14.41 -2.81 -19.92
C THR A 269 15.10 -4.10 -20.32
N GLU A 270 16.40 -4.18 -20.06
CA GLU A 270 17.23 -5.35 -20.35
C GLU A 270 17.64 -6.06 -19.07
N THR A 271 17.58 -7.37 -19.06
CA THR A 271 17.90 -8.19 -17.91
C THR A 271 19.36 -8.05 -17.46
N ASP A 272 20.27 -7.79 -18.40
CA ASP A 272 21.70 -7.61 -18.12
C ASP A 272 21.99 -6.29 -17.38
N ALA A 273 21.12 -5.31 -17.49
CA ALA A 273 21.25 -4.03 -16.79
C ALA A 273 20.80 -4.07 -15.32
N VAL A 274 20.11 -5.11 -14.90
CA VAL A 274 19.54 -5.23 -13.53
C VAL A 274 20.63 -5.21 -12.47
N GLU A 275 21.76 -5.92 -12.69
CA GLU A 275 22.88 -5.96 -11.74
C GLU A 275 23.42 -4.55 -11.46
N GLY A 276 23.82 -3.83 -12.50
CA GLY A 276 24.35 -2.47 -12.36
C GLY A 276 23.35 -1.48 -11.73
N ALA A 277 22.07 -1.66 -12.02
CA ALA A 277 21.00 -0.85 -11.40
C ALA A 277 20.88 -1.13 -9.89
N ILE A 278 20.95 -2.40 -9.47
CA ILE A 278 20.94 -2.75 -8.03
C ILE A 278 22.19 -2.21 -7.34
N GLU A 279 23.40 -2.34 -7.92
CA GLU A 279 24.63 -1.79 -7.35
C GLU A 279 24.53 -0.26 -7.19
N LYS A 280 24.02 0.42 -8.21
CA LYS A 280 23.76 1.86 -8.14
C LYS A 280 22.73 2.21 -7.06
N ALA A 281 21.66 1.43 -6.92
CA ALA A 281 20.66 1.62 -5.86
C ALA A 281 21.28 1.44 -4.46
N ILE A 282 22.10 0.40 -4.25
CA ILE A 282 22.82 0.16 -2.99
C ILE A 282 23.73 1.34 -2.63
N SER A 283 24.39 1.98 -3.61
CA SER A 283 25.23 3.15 -3.37
C SER A 283 24.46 4.42 -2.99
N ARG A 284 23.10 4.42 -3.12
CA ARG A 284 22.20 5.50 -2.72
C ARG A 284 22.63 6.87 -3.26
N PRO A 285 22.72 7.09 -4.59
CA PRO A 285 23.15 8.36 -5.16
C PRO A 285 22.26 9.52 -4.66
N ALA A 286 22.86 10.62 -4.23
CA ALA A 286 22.14 11.74 -3.63
C ALA A 286 21.01 12.27 -4.53
N GLU A 287 21.27 12.40 -5.84
CA GLU A 287 20.28 12.84 -6.82
C GLU A 287 19.06 11.88 -6.90
N LEU A 288 19.30 10.55 -6.94
CA LEU A 288 18.22 9.57 -6.93
C LEU A 288 17.38 9.68 -5.66
N MET A 289 18.02 9.79 -4.51
CA MET A 289 17.34 9.91 -3.22
C MET A 289 16.53 11.19 -3.09
N GLU A 290 17.01 12.31 -3.65
CA GLU A 290 16.27 13.57 -3.70
C GLU A 290 15.02 13.46 -4.60
N GLN A 291 15.18 12.96 -5.82
CA GLN A 291 14.06 12.76 -6.75
C GLN A 291 13.01 11.79 -6.18
N MET A 292 13.45 10.75 -5.50
CA MET A 292 12.58 9.81 -4.82
C MET A 292 11.74 10.49 -3.72
N ARG A 293 12.36 11.30 -2.86
CA ARG A 293 11.63 12.04 -1.81
C ARG A 293 10.66 13.07 -2.39
N ALA A 294 11.05 13.77 -3.45
CA ALA A 294 10.17 14.70 -4.15
C ALA A 294 8.95 13.98 -4.76
N TYR A 295 9.16 12.77 -5.32
CA TYR A 295 8.08 11.93 -5.84
C TYR A 295 7.13 11.49 -4.72
N VAL A 296 7.67 10.99 -3.61
CA VAL A 296 6.87 10.59 -2.44
C VAL A 296 6.02 11.75 -1.93
N HIS A 297 6.59 12.94 -1.79
CA HIS A 297 5.88 14.11 -1.27
C HIS A 297 4.65 14.52 -2.10
N LYS A 298 4.67 14.28 -3.41
CA LYS A 298 3.49 14.50 -4.27
C LYS A 298 2.38 13.48 -4.06
N HIS A 299 2.73 12.25 -3.68
CA HIS A 299 1.77 11.16 -3.50
C HIS A 299 1.27 11.07 -2.06
N GLU A 300 2.13 11.36 -1.09
CA GLU A 300 1.85 11.35 0.34
C GLU A 300 2.29 12.69 0.95
N ALA A 301 1.32 13.56 1.23
CA ALA A 301 1.59 14.91 1.72
C ALA A 301 2.13 14.91 3.16
N HIS A 302 1.80 13.89 3.94
CA HIS A 302 2.03 13.85 5.39
C HIS A 302 2.73 12.54 5.81
N LEU A 303 4.06 12.58 5.92
CA LEU A 303 4.85 11.48 6.48
C LEU A 303 5.29 11.78 7.93
N ASP A 304 4.31 12.04 8.79
CA ASP A 304 4.51 12.42 10.20
C ASP A 304 3.86 11.46 11.20
N GLY A 305 3.13 10.45 10.72
CA GLY A 305 2.48 9.44 11.55
C GLY A 305 1.12 9.87 12.12
N GLU A 306 0.53 10.98 11.62
CA GLU A 306 -0.72 11.57 12.11
C GLU A 306 -1.86 11.52 11.06
N SER A 307 -1.73 10.72 10.00
CA SER A 307 -2.75 10.59 8.95
C SER A 307 -4.07 10.08 9.51
N SER A 308 -4.01 9.08 10.39
CA SER A 308 -5.19 8.53 11.07
C SER A 308 -5.90 9.58 11.95
N SER A 309 -5.15 10.45 12.61
CA SER A 309 -5.68 11.57 13.40
C SER A 309 -6.43 12.55 12.50
N ARG A 310 -5.84 12.95 11.35
CA ARG A 310 -6.47 13.87 10.39
C ARG A 310 -7.75 13.29 9.78
N VAL A 311 -7.80 11.98 9.53
CA VAL A 311 -9.01 11.30 9.06
C VAL A 311 -10.15 11.46 10.05
N LEU A 312 -9.92 11.24 11.34
CA LEU A 312 -10.95 11.44 12.38
C LEU A 312 -11.38 12.90 12.51
N ASP A 313 -10.44 13.83 12.38
CA ASP A 313 -10.73 15.26 12.41
C ASP A 313 -11.55 15.70 11.18
N ALA A 314 -11.25 15.17 10.00
CA ALA A 314 -12.04 15.39 8.78
C ALA A 314 -13.50 14.91 8.94
N VAL A 315 -13.69 13.73 9.53
CA VAL A 315 -15.03 13.19 9.82
C VAL A 315 -15.75 14.07 10.84
N ASN A 316 -15.10 14.48 11.92
CA ASN A 316 -15.71 15.38 12.90
C ASN A 316 -16.09 16.72 12.26
N ASN A 317 -15.23 17.31 11.44
CA ASN A 317 -15.53 18.55 10.73
C ASN A 317 -16.72 18.39 9.79
N TYR A 318 -16.85 17.24 9.09
CA TYR A 318 -17.98 16.98 8.20
C TYR A 318 -19.32 16.83 8.94
N ILE A 319 -19.32 16.16 10.10
CA ILE A 319 -20.55 15.91 10.88
C ILE A 319 -21.10 17.18 11.53
N TRP A 320 -20.23 18.13 11.90
CA TRP A 320 -20.64 19.34 12.64
C TRP A 320 -20.82 20.58 11.78
N TYR A 321 -20.71 20.46 10.45
CA TYR A 321 -21.07 21.48 9.48
C TYR A 321 -22.40 21.14 8.78
#